data_1ec8eeb1cf8f354140d7b42217b4bf24
#
_entry.id   1ec8eeb1cf8f354140d7b42217b4bf24
#
_cell.length_a   1.000
_cell.length_b   1.000
_cell.length_c   1.000
_cell.angle_alpha   90.00
_cell.angle_beta   90.00
_cell.angle_gamma   90.00
#
_symmetry.space_group_name_H-M   'P 1'
#
loop_
_entity.id
_entity.type
_entity.pdbx_description
1 polymer ?
#
loop_
_entity_poly.entity_id
_entity_poly.type
_entity_poly.pdbx_seq_one_letter_code
_entity_poly.pdbx_strand_id
1 'polypeptide(L)'
;MPMVSLVIFSKKDCTVSLKFAHNTCMTNSDKLNEIFQMQQALNLKIGVDTAHMTDEQRQQWVLNYCRAMTQEIAELTDSVPWKWWAKYQKFDKQNARVEVIDLLHFLISIAQVLEMTSEDFYAAYAKKHQVNLDRQATGYQTKDENDSRHI
;
A
#
# COMPACT_ATOMS: atom_id res chain seq x y z
N MET A 1 -5.99 -3.05 -62.58
CA MET A 1 -5.38 -1.72 -62.41
C MET A 1 -6.49 -0.70 -62.39
N PRO A 2 -6.77 -0.03 -61.34
CA PRO A 2 -7.43 1.25 -61.38
C PRO A 2 -6.52 2.35 -60.80
N MET A 3 -6.66 3.50 -61.40
CA MET A 3 -5.87 4.73 -61.32
C MET A 3 -5.95 5.39 -59.94
N VAL A 4 -4.79 5.86 -59.52
CA VAL A 4 -4.64 6.75 -58.36
C VAL A 4 -5.02 8.16 -58.78
N SER A 5 -6.06 8.72 -58.17
CA SER A 5 -6.43 10.12 -58.39
C SER A 5 -5.76 10.98 -57.34
N LEU A 6 -4.85 11.84 -57.82
CA LEU A 6 -4.11 12.83 -57.02
C LEU A 6 -5.02 14.02 -56.76
N VAL A 7 -5.43 14.25 -55.51
CA VAL A 7 -6.13 15.47 -55.12
C VAL A 7 -5.14 16.42 -54.45
N ILE A 8 -4.85 17.50 -55.21
CA ILE A 8 -4.08 18.64 -54.74
C ILE A 8 -5.01 19.50 -53.88
N PHE A 9 -4.72 19.63 -52.60
CA PHE A 9 -5.39 20.63 -51.73
C PHE A 9 -4.54 21.86 -51.56
N SER A 10 -5.12 22.98 -52.01
CA SER A 10 -4.64 24.35 -51.92
C SER A 10 -4.61 24.79 -50.46
N LYS A 11 -3.50 25.47 -50.12
CA LYS A 11 -3.36 26.25 -48.87
C LYS A 11 -4.31 27.43 -48.85
N LYS A 12 -5.25 27.48 -47.93
CA LYS A 12 -5.77 28.75 -47.33
C LYS A 12 -6.29 28.49 -45.93
N ASP A 13 -5.67 29.15 -45.01
CA ASP A 13 -6.08 29.66 -43.70
C ASP A 13 -7.30 29.05 -43.04
N CYS A 14 -7.02 28.27 -41.95
CA CYS A 14 -7.93 28.14 -40.85
C CYS A 14 -7.12 28.02 -39.55
N THR A 15 -6.95 29.14 -38.86
CA THR A 15 -6.48 29.20 -37.49
C THR A 15 -7.52 28.57 -36.58
N VAL A 16 -7.43 27.26 -36.39
CA VAL A 16 -8.20 26.58 -35.36
C VAL A 16 -7.45 26.75 -34.03
N SER A 17 -7.93 27.71 -33.24
CA SER A 17 -7.54 27.84 -31.82
C SER A 17 -7.98 26.61 -31.09
N LEU A 18 -7.09 25.65 -30.96
CA LEU A 18 -7.24 24.52 -30.03
C LEU A 18 -7.11 25.05 -28.60
N LYS A 19 -8.23 25.49 -28.03
CA LYS A 19 -8.35 25.62 -26.59
C LYS A 19 -8.27 24.19 -26.02
N PHE A 20 -7.07 23.78 -25.61
CA PHE A 20 -6.91 22.68 -24.70
C PHE A 20 -7.61 23.06 -23.39
N ALA A 21 -8.85 22.66 -23.27
CA ALA A 21 -9.50 22.60 -21.97
C ALA A 21 -8.73 21.55 -21.17
N HIS A 22 -7.78 22.00 -20.34
CA HIS A 22 -7.25 21.23 -19.23
C HIS A 22 -8.40 21.04 -18.23
N ASN A 23 -9.34 20.15 -18.57
CA ASN A 23 -10.15 19.51 -17.55
C ASN A 23 -9.25 18.49 -16.84
N THR A 24 -8.37 18.97 -16.00
CA THR A 24 -7.86 18.17 -14.89
C THR A 24 -9.03 17.96 -13.95
N CYS A 25 -9.88 16.97 -14.29
CA CYS A 25 -10.61 16.25 -13.28
C CYS A 25 -9.51 15.69 -12.38
N MET A 26 -9.25 16.35 -11.26
CA MET A 26 -8.48 15.79 -10.16
C MET A 26 -9.32 14.61 -9.68
N THR A 27 -9.18 13.48 -10.33
CA THR A 27 -9.59 12.20 -9.76
C THR A 27 -8.80 12.13 -8.46
N ASN A 28 -9.52 12.20 -7.35
CA ASN A 28 -8.95 11.94 -6.04
C ASN A 28 -8.45 10.50 -6.13
N SER A 29 -7.16 10.37 -6.48
CA SER A 29 -6.54 9.07 -6.66
C SER A 29 -6.64 8.36 -5.33
N ASP A 30 -7.24 7.19 -5.31
CA ASP A 30 -7.25 6.32 -4.14
C ASP A 30 -5.84 5.77 -3.93
N LYS A 31 -5.06 6.50 -3.13
CA LYS A 31 -3.65 6.18 -2.86
C LYS A 31 -3.49 4.82 -2.18
N LEU A 32 -4.47 4.37 -1.40
CA LEU A 32 -4.41 3.05 -0.78
C LEU A 32 -4.52 1.98 -1.87
N ASN A 33 -5.47 2.12 -2.79
CA ASN A 33 -5.59 1.21 -3.92
C ASN A 33 -4.34 1.21 -4.81
N GLU A 34 -3.74 2.38 -5.06
CA GLU A 34 -2.47 2.46 -5.80
C GLU A 34 -1.34 1.69 -5.08
N ILE A 35 -1.22 1.81 -3.76
CA ILE A 35 -0.23 1.06 -2.96
C ILE A 35 -0.49 -0.45 -3.11
N PHE A 36 -1.74 -0.91 -2.99
CA PHE A 36 -2.08 -2.31 -3.17
C PHE A 36 -1.70 -2.83 -4.57
N GLN A 37 -1.98 -2.06 -5.62
CA GLN A 37 -1.62 -2.44 -7.00
C GLN A 37 -0.10 -2.50 -7.20
N MET A 38 0.64 -1.51 -6.71
CA MET A 38 2.10 -1.50 -6.79
C MET A 38 2.71 -2.69 -6.04
N GLN A 39 2.19 -3.03 -4.87
CA GLN A 39 2.68 -4.18 -4.09
C GLN A 39 2.35 -5.50 -4.78
N GLN A 40 1.16 -5.65 -5.36
CA GLN A 40 0.81 -6.84 -6.13
C GLN A 40 1.75 -7.04 -7.33
N ALA A 41 2.03 -5.97 -8.05
CA ALA A 41 2.98 -6.02 -9.17
C ALA A 41 4.39 -6.42 -8.73
N LEU A 42 4.85 -5.93 -7.58
CA LEU A 42 6.14 -6.31 -7.01
C LEU A 42 6.15 -7.78 -6.58
N ASN A 43 5.11 -8.24 -5.89
CA ASN A 43 4.97 -9.63 -5.46
C ASN A 43 5.02 -10.59 -6.65
N LEU A 44 4.26 -10.31 -7.71
CA LEU A 44 4.30 -11.11 -8.95
C LEU A 44 5.70 -11.13 -9.58
N LYS A 45 6.40 -10.00 -9.59
CA LYS A 45 7.75 -9.90 -10.17
C LYS A 45 8.78 -10.77 -9.43
N ILE A 46 8.61 -10.95 -8.12
CA ILE A 46 9.48 -11.82 -7.30
C ILE A 46 8.97 -13.26 -7.20
N GLY A 47 7.93 -13.61 -7.98
CA GLY A 47 7.40 -14.98 -8.04
C GLY A 47 6.36 -15.32 -6.96
N VAL A 48 5.78 -14.31 -6.30
CA VAL A 48 4.74 -14.49 -5.28
C VAL A 48 3.39 -14.08 -5.85
N ASP A 49 2.63 -15.06 -6.33
CA ASP A 49 1.29 -14.84 -6.85
C ASP A 49 0.25 -15.02 -5.73
N THR A 50 -0.12 -13.92 -5.09
CA THR A 50 -1.07 -13.93 -3.96
C THR A 50 -2.51 -14.29 -4.37
N ALA A 51 -2.85 -14.16 -5.65
CA ALA A 51 -4.20 -14.45 -6.16
C ALA A 51 -4.47 -15.96 -6.31
N HIS A 52 -3.42 -16.78 -6.51
CA HIS A 52 -3.55 -18.19 -6.83
C HIS A 52 -2.86 -19.09 -5.79
N MET A 53 -3.03 -18.80 -4.51
CA MET A 53 -2.47 -19.58 -3.41
C MET A 53 -3.49 -20.56 -2.84
N THR A 54 -3.01 -21.76 -2.42
CA THR A 54 -3.78 -22.64 -1.52
C THR A 54 -3.73 -22.09 -0.08
N ASP A 55 -4.61 -22.56 0.78
CA ASP A 55 -4.63 -22.15 2.20
C ASP A 55 -3.30 -22.46 2.92
N GLU A 56 -2.66 -23.59 2.58
CA GLU A 56 -1.36 -23.96 3.14
C GLU A 56 -0.27 -22.97 2.67
N GLN A 57 -0.31 -22.56 1.40
CA GLN A 57 0.60 -21.55 0.87
C GLN A 57 0.37 -20.19 1.54
N ARG A 58 -0.90 -19.78 1.75
CA ARG A 58 -1.25 -18.55 2.46
C ARG A 58 -0.68 -18.55 3.88
N GLN A 59 -0.88 -19.64 4.64
CA GLN A 59 -0.32 -19.78 5.98
C GLN A 59 1.20 -19.65 5.98
N GLN A 60 1.87 -20.31 5.04
CA GLN A 60 3.32 -20.22 4.92
C GLN A 60 3.79 -18.82 4.56
N TRP A 61 3.11 -18.12 3.66
CA TRP A 61 3.48 -16.76 3.27
C TRP A 61 3.20 -15.73 4.36
N VAL A 62 2.12 -15.88 5.13
CA VAL A 62 1.92 -15.07 6.35
C VAL A 62 3.10 -15.21 7.31
N LEU A 63 3.57 -16.46 7.56
CA LEU A 63 4.75 -16.70 8.40
C LEU A 63 6.04 -16.07 7.81
N ASN A 64 6.23 -16.18 6.50
CA ASN A 64 7.41 -15.62 5.83
C ASN A 64 7.43 -14.09 5.97
N TYR A 65 6.32 -13.42 5.70
CA TYR A 65 6.22 -11.97 5.83
C TYR A 65 6.29 -11.51 7.30
N CYS A 66 5.73 -12.25 8.26
CA CYS A 66 5.91 -11.96 9.68
C CYS A 66 7.38 -12.01 10.10
N ARG A 67 8.15 -12.97 9.57
CA ARG A 67 9.60 -13.06 9.82
C ARG A 67 10.35 -11.89 9.21
N ALA A 68 10.02 -11.52 7.96
CA ALA A 68 10.58 -10.34 7.32
C ALA A 68 10.28 -9.08 8.14
N MET A 69 9.02 -8.84 8.50
CA MET A 69 8.66 -7.71 9.36
C MET A 69 9.40 -7.69 10.70
N THR A 70 9.71 -8.85 11.29
CA THR A 70 10.51 -8.92 12.52
C THR A 70 11.92 -8.38 12.30
N GLN A 71 12.51 -8.62 11.12
CA GLN A 71 13.81 -8.07 10.74
C GLN A 71 13.73 -6.54 10.58
N GLU A 72 12.74 -6.02 9.85
CA GLU A 72 12.54 -4.56 9.67
C GLU A 72 12.27 -3.85 11.00
N ILE A 73 11.54 -4.50 11.92
CA ILE A 73 11.35 -3.97 13.28
C ILE A 73 12.69 -3.87 14.04
N ALA A 74 13.59 -4.82 13.87
CA ALA A 74 14.92 -4.75 14.47
C ALA A 74 15.74 -3.62 13.85
N GLU A 75 15.70 -3.44 12.53
CA GLU A 75 16.41 -2.36 11.83
C GLU A 75 15.83 -0.97 12.18
N LEU A 76 14.50 -0.86 12.27
CA LEU A 76 13.85 0.34 12.80
C LEU A 76 14.29 0.64 14.25
N THR A 77 14.38 -0.40 15.09
CA THR A 77 14.85 -0.26 16.47
C THR A 77 16.30 0.23 16.48
N ASP A 78 17.17 -0.29 15.63
CA ASP A 78 18.56 0.12 15.55
C ASP A 78 18.74 1.56 15.02
N SER A 79 17.74 2.10 14.33
CA SER A 79 17.71 3.49 13.89
C SER A 79 17.56 4.50 15.02
N VAL A 80 17.19 4.07 16.23
CA VAL A 80 17.03 4.91 17.43
C VAL A 80 18.01 4.51 18.52
N PRO A 81 18.41 5.40 19.42
CA PRO A 81 19.32 5.08 20.53
C PRO A 81 18.60 4.28 21.61
N TRP A 82 18.33 2.99 21.37
CA TRP A 82 17.60 2.10 22.25
C TRP A 82 18.47 1.48 23.36
N LYS A 83 19.82 1.45 23.16
CA LYS A 83 20.78 0.93 24.16
C LYS A 83 21.03 2.00 25.22
N TRP A 84 20.18 2.04 26.24
CA TRP A 84 20.26 3.04 27.32
C TRP A 84 21.63 3.07 28.04
N TRP A 85 22.45 2.02 27.94
CA TRP A 85 23.81 1.94 28.48
C TRP A 85 24.88 2.45 27.50
N ALA A 86 24.58 2.71 26.25
CA ALA A 86 25.51 3.11 25.20
C ALA A 86 25.38 4.59 24.86
N LYS A 87 26.49 5.32 24.84
CA LYS A 87 26.51 6.76 24.55
C LYS A 87 26.84 7.09 23.08
N TYR A 88 27.12 6.07 22.24
CA TYR A 88 27.57 6.26 20.86
C TYR A 88 26.43 6.20 19.84
N GLN A 89 25.26 5.71 20.23
CA GLN A 89 24.11 5.64 19.33
C GLN A 89 23.55 7.02 19.02
N LYS A 90 23.12 7.21 17.77
CA LYS A 90 22.46 8.41 17.29
C LYS A 90 21.14 8.04 16.64
N PHE A 91 20.19 8.96 16.69
CA PHE A 91 18.95 8.81 15.96
C PHE A 91 19.19 8.99 14.45
N ASP A 92 19.07 7.94 13.67
CA ASP A 92 19.02 8.00 12.22
C ASP A 92 17.56 8.09 11.74
N LYS A 93 17.06 9.33 11.70
CA LYS A 93 15.69 9.61 11.31
C LYS A 93 15.40 9.19 9.87
N GLN A 94 16.40 9.25 8.98
CA GLN A 94 16.19 8.92 7.57
C GLN A 94 16.06 7.40 7.41
N ASN A 95 16.94 6.62 8.04
CA ASN A 95 16.81 5.17 8.06
C ASN A 95 15.49 4.72 8.70
N ALA A 96 15.13 5.28 9.86
CA ALA A 96 13.85 4.97 10.49
C ALA A 96 12.62 5.19 9.58
N ARG A 97 12.67 6.15 8.66
CA ARG A 97 11.60 6.36 7.67
C ARG A 97 11.58 5.28 6.60
N VAL A 98 12.75 4.78 6.20
CA VAL A 98 12.86 3.68 5.23
C VAL A 98 12.23 2.44 5.85
N GLU A 99 12.64 2.05 7.05
CA GLU A 99 12.16 0.83 7.71
C GLU A 99 10.63 0.84 7.94
N VAL A 100 10.04 2.01 8.20
CA VAL A 100 8.57 2.15 8.28
C VAL A 100 7.90 1.82 6.93
N ILE A 101 8.53 2.19 5.80
CA ILE A 101 7.99 1.87 4.48
C ILE A 101 8.19 0.38 4.16
N ASP A 102 9.31 -0.21 4.56
CA ASP A 102 9.56 -1.65 4.34
C ASP A 102 8.58 -2.50 5.15
N LEU A 103 8.27 -2.12 6.39
CA LEU A 103 7.18 -2.71 7.18
C LEU A 103 5.83 -2.60 6.46
N LEU A 104 5.52 -1.47 5.81
CA LEU A 104 4.28 -1.30 5.06
C LEU A 104 4.22 -2.23 3.84
N HIS A 105 5.33 -2.40 3.11
CA HIS A 105 5.42 -3.35 1.99
C HIS A 105 5.02 -4.77 2.41
N PHE A 106 5.57 -5.25 3.53
CA PHE A 106 5.23 -6.58 4.06
C PHE A 106 3.81 -6.65 4.61
N LEU A 107 3.32 -5.59 5.26
CA LEU A 107 1.95 -5.54 5.78
C LEU A 107 0.91 -5.63 4.65
N ILE A 108 1.09 -4.89 3.56
CA ILE A 108 0.21 -4.96 2.38
C ILE A 108 0.30 -6.34 1.72
N SER A 109 1.49 -6.93 1.66
CA SER A 109 1.66 -8.30 1.14
C SER A 109 0.89 -9.32 1.99
N ILE A 110 0.90 -9.20 3.33
CA ILE A 110 0.09 -10.05 4.22
C ILE A 110 -1.40 -9.85 3.95
N ALA A 111 -1.85 -8.60 3.80
CA ALA A 111 -3.25 -8.30 3.49
C ALA A 111 -3.69 -8.99 2.18
N GLN A 112 -2.87 -8.93 1.13
CA GLN A 112 -3.12 -9.60 -0.15
C GLN A 112 -3.11 -11.14 -0.02
N VAL A 113 -2.20 -11.70 0.76
CA VAL A 113 -2.19 -13.15 1.07
C VAL A 113 -3.46 -13.56 1.80
N LEU A 114 -4.02 -12.70 2.63
CA LEU A 114 -5.29 -12.91 3.34
C LEU A 114 -6.52 -12.49 2.50
N GLU A 115 -6.34 -12.28 1.19
CA GLU A 115 -7.40 -11.94 0.21
C GLU A 115 -8.13 -10.63 0.48
N MET A 116 -7.52 -9.73 1.26
CA MET A 116 -8.08 -8.40 1.48
C MET A 116 -7.81 -7.49 0.29
N THR A 117 -8.86 -6.83 -0.18
CA THR A 117 -8.75 -5.69 -1.10
C THR A 117 -8.36 -4.42 -0.34
N SER A 118 -8.05 -3.34 -1.04
CA SER A 118 -7.82 -2.03 -0.42
C SER A 118 -9.07 -1.53 0.32
N GLU A 119 -10.25 -1.80 -0.21
CA GLU A 119 -11.54 -1.46 0.39
C GLU A 119 -11.78 -2.24 1.69
N ASP A 120 -11.52 -3.57 1.67
CA ASP A 120 -11.64 -4.41 2.87
C ASP A 120 -10.69 -3.95 3.96
N PHE A 121 -9.44 -3.64 3.58
CA PHE A 121 -8.42 -3.15 4.50
C PHE A 121 -8.83 -1.82 5.14
N TYR A 122 -9.32 -0.87 4.33
CA TYR A 122 -9.81 0.41 4.82
C TYR A 122 -11.03 0.24 5.74
N ALA A 123 -12.01 -0.57 5.34
CA ALA A 123 -13.22 -0.80 6.12
C ALA A 123 -12.91 -1.46 7.48
N ALA A 124 -12.02 -2.46 7.47
CA ALA A 124 -11.55 -3.11 8.69
C ALA A 124 -10.80 -2.13 9.61
N TYR A 125 -9.92 -1.30 9.05
CA TYR A 125 -9.22 -0.26 9.80
C TYR A 125 -10.20 0.75 10.43
N ALA A 126 -11.13 1.27 9.65
CA ALA A 126 -12.11 2.27 10.11
C ALA A 126 -12.98 1.71 11.25
N LYS A 127 -13.45 0.47 11.09
CA LYS A 127 -14.23 -0.22 12.13
C LYS A 127 -13.41 -0.44 13.40
N LYS A 128 -12.17 -0.91 13.28
CA LYS A 128 -11.28 -1.11 14.43
C LYS A 128 -10.90 0.20 15.10
N HIS A 129 -10.73 1.27 14.31
CA HIS A 129 -10.48 2.61 14.82
C HIS A 129 -11.63 3.09 15.72
N GLN A 130 -12.89 2.93 15.29
CA GLN A 130 -14.06 3.27 16.12
C GLN A 130 -14.08 2.48 17.42
N VAL A 131 -13.86 1.16 17.36
CA VAL A 131 -13.77 0.31 18.56
C VAL A 131 -12.69 0.82 19.52
N ASN A 132 -11.54 1.26 19.01
CA ASN A 132 -10.47 1.80 19.84
C ASN A 132 -10.84 3.14 20.48
N LEU A 133 -11.57 4.02 19.76
CA LEU A 133 -12.08 5.27 20.34
C LEU A 133 -13.07 4.99 21.47
N ASP A 134 -14.02 4.09 21.27
CA ASP A 134 -15.03 3.71 22.28
C ASP A 134 -14.37 3.14 23.53
N ARG A 135 -13.34 2.29 23.35
CA ARG A 135 -12.54 1.76 24.46
C ARG A 135 -11.84 2.84 25.27
N GLN A 136 -11.27 3.83 24.62
CA GLN A 136 -10.63 4.96 25.32
C GLN A 136 -11.67 5.80 26.07
N ALA A 137 -12.85 6.02 25.49
CA ALA A 137 -13.92 6.77 26.13
C ALA A 137 -14.50 6.07 27.36
N THR A 138 -14.52 4.72 27.39
CA THR A 138 -15.04 3.90 28.49
C THR A 138 -13.99 3.48 29.51
N GLY A 139 -12.70 3.87 29.30
CA GLY A 139 -11.61 3.59 30.23
C GLY A 139 -11.06 2.16 30.18
N TYR A 140 -11.19 1.47 29.03
CA TYR A 140 -10.64 0.13 28.69
C TYR A 140 -9.97 -0.64 29.86
N GLN A 141 -10.78 -1.19 30.76
CA GLN A 141 -10.28 -1.88 31.97
C GLN A 141 -10.08 -3.39 31.76
N THR A 142 -10.74 -3.98 30.77
CA THR A 142 -10.67 -5.42 30.47
C THR A 142 -10.54 -5.64 28.97
N LYS A 143 -9.79 -6.66 28.56
CA LYS A 143 -9.72 -7.10 27.17
C LYS A 143 -11.03 -7.79 26.79
N ASP A 144 -11.60 -7.36 25.67
CA ASP A 144 -12.78 -8.01 25.09
C ASP A 144 -12.39 -9.38 24.52
N GLU A 145 -13.07 -10.43 24.97
CA GLU A 145 -12.85 -11.80 24.50
C GLU A 145 -13.21 -11.98 23.02
N ASN A 146 -14.06 -11.11 22.49
CA ASN A 146 -14.47 -11.09 21.08
C ASN A 146 -13.65 -10.11 20.23
N ASP A 147 -12.49 -9.66 20.69
CA ASP A 147 -11.66 -8.66 19.99
C ASP A 147 -11.35 -9.02 18.53
N SER A 148 -11.17 -10.31 18.22
CA SER A 148 -10.95 -10.82 16.86
C SER A 148 -12.18 -10.74 15.94
N ARG A 149 -13.36 -10.42 16.47
CA ARG A 149 -14.62 -10.33 15.71
C ARG A 149 -15.04 -8.89 15.40
N HIS A 150 -14.20 -7.93 15.72
CA HIS A 150 -14.48 -6.51 15.49
C HIS A 150 -14.19 -6.03 14.06
N ILE A 151 -13.65 -6.87 13.21
CA ILE A 151 -13.39 -6.58 11.80
C ILE A 151 -14.02 -7.63 10.88
#